data_a6ad50c53e79c1ffd97a6044650edf84
#
_entry.id   a6ad50c53e79c1ffd97a6044650edf84
#
_cell.length_a   1.000
_cell.length_b   1.000
_cell.length_c   1.000
_cell.angle_alpha   90.00
_cell.angle_beta   90.00
_cell.angle_gamma   90.00
#
_symmetry.space_group_name_H-M   'P 1'
#
loop_
_entity.id
_entity.type
_entity.pdbx_description
1 polymer ?
#
loop_
_entity_poly.entity_id
_entity_poly.type
_entity_poly.pdbx_seq_one_letter_code
_entity_poly.pdbx_strand_id
1 'polypeptide(L)'
;MDVLRGVENTSGPLGQGHAMALGAAIAERFMVARFGQWQAHKTYAYISDGAVQEEISQGVGRIAGHLGLSNLIMYYDSNNIQLSTKVDEVDTEDVGAKYKAWGWNVLHVDGQSVDEIRAALRTAGAETERPTIIIGRTVMGKGAVAADGTSYENKVSTHGQPLSAAGADIAATVKHLGGDPENPFTVFEESKEIYAARREELRAWVKAPVSYTHLRAHE
;
A
#
# COMPACT_ATOMS: atom_id res chain seq x y z
N MET A 1 -14.70 -1.03 2.95
CA MET A 1 -14.46 0.42 3.00
C MET A 1 -14.70 0.92 4.42
N ASP A 2 -13.82 1.74 4.93
CA ASP A 2 -13.98 2.45 6.21
C ASP A 2 -13.43 3.86 6.05
N VAL A 3 -14.23 4.71 5.42
CA VAL A 3 -13.86 6.09 5.06
C VAL A 3 -13.47 6.91 6.28
N LEU A 4 -14.13 6.66 7.43
CA LEU A 4 -13.84 7.36 8.68
C LEU A 4 -12.47 7.02 9.25
N ARG A 5 -11.87 5.90 8.82
CA ARG A 5 -10.53 5.45 9.21
C ARG A 5 -9.49 5.58 8.10
N GLY A 6 -9.84 6.24 6.99
CA GLY A 6 -8.94 6.49 5.88
C GLY A 6 -8.84 5.36 4.86
N VAL A 7 -9.78 4.42 4.85
CA VAL A 7 -9.89 3.39 3.82
C VAL A 7 -11.04 3.75 2.89
N GLU A 8 -10.74 4.51 1.86
CA GLU A 8 -11.75 5.06 0.96
C GLU A 8 -12.23 4.05 -0.05
N ASN A 9 -11.37 3.11 -0.45
CA ASN A 9 -11.71 2.08 -1.41
C ASN A 9 -10.95 0.79 -1.21
N THR A 10 -11.62 -0.33 -1.47
CA THR A 10 -11.03 -1.66 -1.61
C THR A 10 -11.65 -2.36 -2.81
N SER A 11 -10.88 -3.20 -3.49
CA SER A 11 -11.31 -3.86 -4.72
C SER A 11 -11.06 -5.37 -4.64
N GLY A 12 -12.12 -6.16 -4.80
CA GLY A 12 -12.02 -7.61 -5.00
C GLY A 12 -11.54 -7.94 -6.43
N PRO A 13 -12.15 -7.37 -7.49
CA PRO A 13 -11.61 -7.47 -8.83
C PRO A 13 -10.25 -6.78 -8.93
N LEU A 14 -9.22 -7.54 -9.32
CA LEU A 14 -7.85 -7.06 -9.45
C LEU A 14 -7.73 -5.93 -10.47
N GLY A 15 -6.86 -4.96 -10.22
CA GLY A 15 -6.62 -3.80 -11.07
C GLY A 15 -7.64 -2.66 -10.97
N GLN A 16 -8.89 -2.91 -10.57
CA GLN A 16 -9.89 -1.84 -10.45
C GLN A 16 -9.52 -0.79 -9.42
N GLY A 17 -8.96 -1.18 -8.29
CA GLY A 17 -8.45 -0.25 -7.27
C GLY A 17 -7.38 0.70 -7.81
N HIS A 18 -6.56 0.23 -8.75
CA HIS A 18 -5.57 1.08 -9.43
C HIS A 18 -6.25 2.16 -10.29
N ALA A 19 -7.29 1.80 -11.05
CA ALA A 19 -8.04 2.75 -11.86
C ALA A 19 -8.75 3.80 -10.98
N MET A 20 -9.28 3.39 -9.83
CA MET A 20 -9.88 4.31 -8.86
C MET A 20 -8.84 5.26 -8.25
N ALA A 21 -7.65 4.76 -7.89
CA ALA A 21 -6.55 5.58 -7.40
C ALA A 21 -6.04 6.57 -8.46
N LEU A 22 -5.97 6.15 -9.73
CA LEU A 22 -5.68 7.06 -10.86
C LEU A 22 -6.72 8.17 -10.95
N GLY A 23 -8.00 7.81 -10.90
CA GLY A 23 -9.11 8.78 -10.94
C GLY A 23 -9.05 9.76 -9.78
N ALA A 24 -8.75 9.29 -8.56
CA ALA A 24 -8.59 10.14 -7.38
C ALA A 24 -7.42 11.11 -7.54
N ALA A 25 -6.27 10.64 -8.03
CA ALA A 25 -5.11 11.49 -8.26
C ALA A 25 -5.34 12.56 -9.35
N ILE A 26 -6.09 12.23 -10.41
CA ILE A 26 -6.50 13.21 -11.43
C ILE A 26 -7.49 14.23 -10.84
N ALA A 27 -8.47 13.76 -10.07
CA ALA A 27 -9.46 14.63 -9.42
C ALA A 27 -8.79 15.61 -8.45
N GLU A 28 -7.80 15.16 -7.66
CA GLU A 28 -7.03 16.05 -6.79
C GLU A 28 -6.35 17.16 -7.58
N ARG A 29 -5.66 16.84 -8.70
CA ARG A 29 -5.04 17.87 -9.57
C ARG A 29 -6.04 18.89 -10.07
N PHE A 30 -7.23 18.43 -10.47
CA PHE A 30 -8.32 19.31 -10.89
C PHE A 30 -8.80 20.20 -9.74
N MET A 31 -8.99 19.63 -8.55
CA MET A 31 -9.45 20.37 -7.36
C MET A 31 -8.41 21.41 -6.92
N VAL A 32 -7.12 21.06 -6.93
CA VAL A 32 -6.03 21.99 -6.61
C VAL A 32 -5.99 23.15 -7.61
N ALA A 33 -6.09 22.85 -8.91
CA ALA A 33 -6.07 23.88 -9.95
C ALA A 33 -7.27 24.84 -9.85
N ARG A 34 -8.44 24.35 -9.42
CA ARG A 34 -9.67 25.12 -9.33
C ARG A 34 -9.84 25.87 -8.00
N PHE A 35 -9.44 25.23 -6.88
CA PHE A 35 -9.74 25.72 -5.54
C PHE A 35 -8.51 26.07 -4.72
N GLY A 36 -7.31 25.77 -5.21
CA GLY A 36 -6.05 26.12 -4.59
C GLY A 36 -5.36 25.00 -3.80
N GLN A 37 -4.14 25.27 -3.38
CA GLN A 37 -3.20 24.31 -2.78
C GLN A 37 -3.69 23.68 -1.46
N TRP A 38 -4.64 24.24 -0.79
CA TRP A 38 -5.23 23.65 0.42
C TRP A 38 -5.97 22.33 0.17
N GLN A 39 -6.30 22.05 -1.10
CA GLN A 39 -6.86 20.77 -1.53
C GLN A 39 -5.80 19.69 -1.80
N ALA A 40 -4.53 20.06 -1.84
CA ALA A 40 -3.46 19.15 -2.23
C ALA A 40 -3.32 18.00 -1.23
N HIS A 41 -3.33 16.78 -1.75
CA HIS A 41 -3.09 15.56 -0.98
C HIS A 41 -2.48 14.47 -1.85
N LYS A 42 -1.91 13.45 -1.22
CA LYS A 42 -1.40 12.27 -1.92
C LYS A 42 -2.44 11.16 -1.92
N THR A 43 -2.51 10.44 -3.03
CA THR A 43 -3.27 9.19 -3.16
C THR A 43 -2.32 8.02 -2.98
N TYR A 44 -2.65 7.12 -2.07
CA TYR A 44 -1.88 5.89 -1.82
C TYR A 44 -2.67 4.68 -2.29
N ALA A 45 -2.01 3.75 -2.98
CA ALA A 45 -2.60 2.50 -3.40
C ALA A 45 -1.67 1.32 -3.09
N TYR A 46 -2.25 0.21 -2.62
CA TYR A 46 -1.58 -1.07 -2.50
C TYR A 46 -1.89 -1.92 -3.71
N ILE A 47 -0.86 -2.57 -4.25
CA ILE A 47 -0.99 -3.53 -5.35
C ILE A 47 -0.25 -4.82 -5.01
N SER A 48 -0.68 -5.92 -5.61
CA SER A 48 -0.11 -7.26 -5.42
C SER A 48 0.39 -7.84 -6.74
N ASP A 49 1.06 -8.99 -6.67
CA ASP A 49 1.61 -9.68 -7.84
C ASP A 49 0.53 -9.95 -8.92
N GLY A 50 -0.62 -10.51 -8.56
CA GLY A 50 -1.70 -10.72 -9.53
C GLY A 50 -2.30 -9.41 -10.04
N ALA A 51 -2.39 -8.38 -9.20
CA ALA A 51 -2.98 -7.10 -9.60
C ALA A 51 -2.08 -6.32 -10.57
N VAL A 52 -0.76 -6.41 -10.46
CA VAL A 52 0.16 -5.69 -11.36
C VAL A 52 0.15 -6.28 -12.78
N GLN A 53 -0.25 -7.54 -12.95
CA GLN A 53 -0.35 -8.22 -14.24
C GLN A 53 -1.61 -7.85 -15.02
N GLU A 54 -2.65 -7.32 -14.36
CA GLU A 54 -3.91 -6.97 -15.01
C GLU A 54 -3.74 -5.88 -16.07
N GLU A 55 -4.38 -6.03 -17.24
CA GLU A 55 -4.31 -5.06 -18.34
C GLU A 55 -4.77 -3.65 -17.93
N ILE A 56 -5.76 -3.56 -17.04
CA ILE A 56 -6.20 -2.27 -16.52
C ILE A 56 -5.09 -1.59 -15.71
N SER A 57 -4.27 -2.36 -14.99
CA SER A 57 -3.12 -1.85 -14.24
C SER A 57 -2.03 -1.31 -15.17
N GLN A 58 -1.82 -1.97 -16.32
CA GLN A 58 -0.92 -1.49 -17.37
C GLN A 58 -1.38 -0.13 -17.92
N GLY A 59 -2.68 0.00 -18.20
CA GLY A 59 -3.29 1.25 -18.64
C GLY A 59 -3.11 2.37 -17.62
N VAL A 60 -3.37 2.09 -16.35
CA VAL A 60 -3.16 3.02 -15.22
C VAL A 60 -1.71 3.48 -15.15
N GLY A 61 -0.75 2.54 -15.20
CA GLY A 61 0.68 2.86 -15.14
C GLY A 61 1.10 3.83 -16.24
N ARG A 62 0.70 3.57 -17.48
CA ARG A 62 1.01 4.44 -18.63
C ARG A 62 0.37 5.83 -18.52
N ILE A 63 -0.90 5.90 -18.12
CA ILE A 63 -1.60 7.20 -18.00
C ILE A 63 -1.01 8.03 -16.87
N ALA A 64 -0.77 7.43 -15.70
CA ALA A 64 -0.22 8.14 -14.55
C ALA A 64 1.18 8.68 -14.84
N GLY A 65 2.04 7.90 -15.49
CA GLY A 65 3.36 8.33 -15.91
C GLY A 65 3.30 9.47 -16.93
N HIS A 66 2.46 9.33 -17.97
CA HIS A 66 2.27 10.37 -18.99
C HIS A 66 1.79 11.70 -18.41
N LEU A 67 0.87 11.64 -17.43
CA LEU A 67 0.32 12.84 -16.78
C LEU A 67 1.25 13.38 -15.66
N GLY A 68 2.34 12.71 -15.33
CA GLY A 68 3.25 13.10 -14.26
C GLY A 68 2.54 13.23 -12.90
N LEU A 69 1.69 12.26 -12.53
CA LEU A 69 0.88 12.35 -11.31
C LEU A 69 1.71 12.10 -10.05
N SER A 70 2.52 13.08 -9.66
CA SER A 70 3.37 13.02 -8.47
C SER A 70 2.60 12.87 -7.15
N ASN A 71 1.30 13.07 -7.17
CA ASN A 71 0.41 12.84 -6.05
C ASN A 71 -0.07 11.37 -5.93
N LEU A 72 0.26 10.49 -6.89
CA LEU A 72 -0.01 9.05 -6.84
C LEU A 72 1.22 8.28 -6.36
N ILE A 73 1.07 7.56 -5.25
CA ILE A 73 2.09 6.69 -4.66
C ILE A 73 1.51 5.28 -4.56
N MET A 74 2.17 4.32 -5.22
CA MET A 74 1.76 2.92 -5.19
C MET A 74 2.79 2.10 -4.44
N TYR A 75 2.35 1.22 -3.54
CA TYR A 75 3.19 0.21 -2.91
C TYR A 75 2.87 -1.16 -3.52
N TYR A 76 3.84 -1.77 -4.15
CA TYR A 76 3.74 -3.10 -4.72
C TYR A 76 4.31 -4.12 -3.73
N ASP A 77 3.43 -4.98 -3.20
CA ASP A 77 3.77 -6.13 -2.38
C ASP A 77 4.24 -7.27 -3.28
N SER A 78 5.55 -7.34 -3.50
CA SER A 78 6.20 -8.28 -4.41
C SER A 78 6.69 -9.50 -3.63
N ASN A 79 5.90 -10.57 -3.61
CA ASN A 79 6.21 -11.78 -2.84
C ASN A 79 6.33 -13.05 -3.70
N ASN A 80 6.18 -12.92 -5.02
CA ASN A 80 6.26 -14.01 -5.99
C ASN A 80 5.15 -15.08 -5.86
N ILE A 81 4.05 -14.79 -5.14
CA ILE A 81 2.93 -15.73 -4.96
C ILE A 81 1.64 -15.12 -5.47
N GLN A 82 0.92 -15.86 -6.28
CA GLN A 82 -0.43 -15.52 -6.73
C GLN A 82 -1.39 -16.70 -6.49
N LEU A 83 -2.65 -16.58 -6.90
CA LEU A 83 -3.74 -17.46 -6.46
C LEU A 83 -3.46 -18.96 -6.62
N SER A 84 -2.82 -19.39 -7.69
CA SER A 84 -2.65 -20.82 -8.00
C SER A 84 -1.21 -21.24 -8.34
N THR A 85 -0.27 -20.28 -8.37
CA THR A 85 1.12 -20.55 -8.76
C THR A 85 2.06 -19.46 -8.28
N LYS A 86 3.36 -19.59 -8.56
CA LYS A 86 4.32 -18.52 -8.42
C LYS A 86 4.29 -17.60 -9.65
N VAL A 87 4.64 -16.34 -9.44
CA VAL A 87 4.70 -15.37 -10.55
C VAL A 87 5.70 -15.78 -11.60
N ASP A 88 6.91 -16.19 -11.20
CA ASP A 88 8.01 -16.58 -12.10
C ASP A 88 7.72 -17.82 -12.96
N GLU A 89 6.63 -18.54 -12.68
CA GLU A 89 6.16 -19.64 -13.52
C GLU A 89 5.30 -19.16 -14.72
N VAL A 90 4.76 -17.94 -14.65
CA VAL A 90 3.79 -17.42 -15.64
C VAL A 90 4.14 -16.05 -16.19
N ASP A 91 4.98 -15.29 -15.51
CA ASP A 91 5.39 -13.94 -15.88
C ASP A 91 6.89 -13.73 -15.61
N THR A 92 7.58 -13.18 -16.60
CA THR A 92 9.01 -12.87 -16.54
C THR A 92 9.30 -11.38 -16.67
N GLU A 93 8.27 -10.53 -16.54
CA GLU A 93 8.41 -9.09 -16.69
C GLU A 93 9.23 -8.48 -15.53
N ASP A 94 10.13 -7.55 -15.88
CA ASP A 94 10.71 -6.64 -14.91
C ASP A 94 9.74 -5.47 -14.69
N VAL A 95 8.93 -5.57 -13.64
CA VAL A 95 7.94 -4.55 -13.26
C VAL A 95 8.60 -3.21 -13.02
N GLY A 96 9.78 -3.18 -12.36
CA GLY A 96 10.51 -1.94 -12.09
C GLY A 96 10.95 -1.25 -13.38
N ALA A 97 11.55 -1.99 -14.31
CA ALA A 97 11.95 -1.47 -15.62
C ALA A 97 10.75 -0.98 -16.44
N LYS A 98 9.63 -1.72 -16.39
CA LYS A 98 8.39 -1.35 -17.06
C LYS A 98 7.81 -0.03 -16.55
N TYR A 99 7.66 0.14 -15.25
CA TYR A 99 7.18 1.39 -14.66
C TYR A 99 8.15 2.56 -14.90
N LYS A 100 9.45 2.31 -14.84
CA LYS A 100 10.47 3.30 -15.18
C LYS A 100 10.34 3.78 -16.62
N ALA A 101 10.09 2.87 -17.58
CA ALA A 101 9.86 3.21 -18.98
C ALA A 101 8.58 4.04 -19.19
N TRP A 102 7.58 3.91 -18.31
CA TRP A 102 6.38 4.76 -18.30
C TRP A 102 6.57 6.10 -17.59
N GLY A 103 7.77 6.43 -17.12
CA GLY A 103 8.08 7.70 -16.49
C GLY A 103 7.84 7.76 -14.99
N TRP A 104 7.72 6.62 -14.32
CA TRP A 104 7.58 6.58 -12.86
C TRP A 104 8.92 6.71 -12.13
N ASN A 105 8.90 7.28 -10.94
CA ASN A 105 9.93 7.11 -9.94
C ASN A 105 9.79 5.72 -9.32
N VAL A 106 10.82 4.89 -9.42
CA VAL A 106 10.80 3.48 -8.97
C VAL A 106 11.75 3.31 -7.81
N LEU A 107 11.25 2.86 -6.68
CA LEU A 107 12.02 2.60 -5.47
C LEU A 107 11.90 1.11 -5.12
N HIS A 108 13.02 0.47 -4.79
CA HIS A 108 13.07 -0.91 -4.30
C HIS A 108 13.44 -0.91 -2.83
N VAL A 109 12.71 -1.72 -2.04
CA VAL A 109 12.94 -1.84 -0.60
C VAL A 109 12.80 -3.29 -0.14
N ASP A 110 13.47 -3.63 0.96
CA ASP A 110 13.08 -4.80 1.74
C ASP A 110 11.72 -4.51 2.41
N GLY A 111 10.68 -5.19 1.95
CA GLY A 111 9.32 -5.04 2.48
C GLY A 111 9.15 -5.58 3.91
N GLN A 112 10.20 -6.20 4.50
CA GLN A 112 10.26 -6.57 5.92
C GLN A 112 10.93 -5.48 6.77
N SER A 113 11.56 -4.48 6.14
CA SER A 113 12.25 -3.39 6.81
C SER A 113 11.36 -2.16 6.95
N VAL A 114 10.85 -1.91 8.15
CA VAL A 114 10.03 -0.71 8.45
C VAL A 114 10.80 0.58 8.14
N ASP A 115 12.10 0.61 8.37
CA ASP A 115 12.92 1.79 8.15
C ASP A 115 13.12 2.08 6.66
N GLU A 116 13.32 1.06 5.82
CA GLU A 116 13.39 1.22 4.37
C GLU A 116 12.06 1.68 3.78
N ILE A 117 10.95 1.05 4.21
CA ILE A 117 9.59 1.47 3.79
C ILE A 117 9.34 2.93 4.17
N ARG A 118 9.69 3.32 5.40
CA ARG A 118 9.51 4.69 5.88
C ARG A 118 10.37 5.68 5.09
N ALA A 119 11.62 5.32 4.76
CA ALA A 119 12.49 6.14 3.95
C ALA A 119 11.95 6.30 2.51
N ALA A 120 11.49 5.21 1.90
CA ALA A 120 10.88 5.24 0.57
C ALA A 120 9.60 6.09 0.53
N LEU A 121 8.74 5.99 1.54
CA LEU A 121 7.53 6.82 1.65
C LEU A 121 7.87 8.32 1.77
N ARG A 122 8.93 8.68 2.50
CA ARG A 122 9.41 10.08 2.57
C ARG A 122 9.93 10.55 1.21
N THR A 123 10.70 9.73 0.51
CA THR A 123 11.19 10.02 -0.85
C THR A 123 10.04 10.20 -1.82
N ALA A 124 9.05 9.29 -1.80
CA ALA A 124 7.85 9.37 -2.62
C ALA A 124 7.01 10.62 -2.30
N GLY A 125 6.90 10.98 -1.01
CA GLY A 125 6.20 12.18 -0.57
C GLY A 125 6.83 13.48 -1.07
N ALA A 126 8.16 13.49 -1.22
CA ALA A 126 8.93 14.64 -1.72
C ALA A 126 9.00 14.72 -3.25
N GLU A 127 8.62 13.66 -3.98
CA GLU A 127 8.60 13.67 -5.46
C GLU A 127 7.50 14.62 -5.95
N THR A 128 7.83 15.50 -6.89
CA THR A 128 6.92 16.55 -7.38
C THR A 128 6.57 16.45 -8.86
N GLU A 129 7.24 15.59 -9.62
CA GLU A 129 7.10 15.53 -11.08
C GLU A 129 6.48 14.23 -11.57
N ARG A 130 6.74 13.12 -10.89
CA ARG A 130 6.42 11.77 -11.35
C ARG A 130 5.62 10.99 -10.31
N PRO A 131 4.70 10.10 -10.72
CA PRO A 131 4.15 9.11 -9.80
C PRO A 131 5.27 8.19 -9.28
N THR A 132 5.10 7.68 -8.06
CA THR A 132 6.07 6.77 -7.45
C THR A 132 5.48 5.39 -7.24
N ILE A 133 6.22 4.35 -7.64
CA ILE A 133 5.99 2.98 -7.23
C ILE A 133 7.12 2.55 -6.28
N ILE A 134 6.74 2.02 -5.12
CA ILE A 134 7.63 1.41 -4.14
C ILE A 134 7.45 -0.11 -4.27
N ILE A 135 8.46 -0.81 -4.73
CA ILE A 135 8.46 -2.27 -4.88
C ILE A 135 9.08 -2.86 -3.61
N GLY A 136 8.22 -3.35 -2.72
CA GLY A 136 8.62 -3.97 -1.47
C GLY A 136 8.70 -5.48 -1.62
N ARG A 137 9.90 -6.05 -1.47
CA ARG A 137 10.05 -7.49 -1.47
C ARG A 137 9.62 -8.06 -0.13
N THR A 138 8.58 -8.88 -0.16
CA THR A 138 7.98 -9.46 1.04
C THR A 138 7.98 -10.99 1.00
N VAL A 139 7.51 -11.60 2.08
CA VAL A 139 7.42 -13.05 2.24
C VAL A 139 5.96 -13.41 2.46
N MET A 140 5.39 -14.17 1.53
CA MET A 140 4.02 -14.66 1.67
C MET A 140 3.89 -15.54 2.92
N GLY A 141 2.88 -15.26 3.74
CA GLY A 141 2.62 -16.00 4.98
C GLY A 141 3.73 -15.87 6.01
N LYS A 142 4.39 -14.71 6.09
CA LYS A 142 5.50 -14.44 7.04
C LYS A 142 5.16 -14.89 8.45
N GLY A 143 6.03 -15.75 9.00
CA GLY A 143 5.89 -16.28 10.36
C GLY A 143 4.84 -17.39 10.51
N ALA A 144 4.14 -17.80 9.45
CA ALA A 144 3.21 -18.91 9.52
C ALA A 144 3.93 -20.25 9.73
N VAL A 145 3.49 -21.02 10.72
CA VAL A 145 4.07 -22.33 11.08
C VAL A 145 2.99 -23.38 11.32
N ALA A 146 3.32 -24.65 11.10
CA ALA A 146 2.54 -25.78 11.56
C ALA A 146 2.69 -26.00 13.07
N ALA A 147 1.91 -26.92 13.66
CA ALA A 147 1.97 -27.27 15.08
C ALA A 147 3.33 -27.80 15.51
N ASP A 148 4.08 -28.43 14.62
CA ASP A 148 5.45 -28.93 14.83
C ASP A 148 6.55 -27.87 14.60
N GLY A 149 6.16 -26.62 14.26
CA GLY A 149 7.09 -25.54 13.94
C GLY A 149 7.58 -25.50 12.49
N THR A 150 7.12 -26.38 11.62
CA THR A 150 7.46 -26.35 10.18
C THR A 150 6.94 -25.07 9.54
N SER A 151 7.81 -24.34 8.82
CA SER A 151 7.45 -23.09 8.16
C SER A 151 6.46 -23.29 7.01
N TYR A 152 5.47 -22.40 6.96
CA TYR A 152 4.52 -22.26 5.86
C TYR A 152 4.75 -21.00 5.01
N GLU A 153 5.86 -20.34 5.18
CA GLU A 153 6.26 -19.19 4.37
C GLU A 153 6.43 -19.58 2.89
N ASN A 154 6.14 -18.65 1.99
CA ASN A 154 6.34 -18.80 0.54
C ASN A 154 5.63 -20.00 -0.10
N LYS A 155 4.54 -20.47 0.50
CA LYS A 155 3.72 -21.54 -0.08
C LYS A 155 2.51 -20.95 -0.79
N VAL A 156 2.26 -21.40 -2.02
CA VAL A 156 1.05 -21.02 -2.78
C VAL A 156 -0.22 -21.31 -1.98
N SER A 157 -0.25 -22.39 -1.19
CA SER A 157 -1.39 -22.76 -0.35
C SER A 157 -1.75 -21.74 0.73
N THR A 158 -0.85 -20.79 1.06
CA THR A 158 -1.16 -19.73 2.04
C THR A 158 -1.84 -18.53 1.39
N HIS A 159 -1.89 -18.47 0.06
CA HIS A 159 -2.52 -17.36 -0.65
C HIS A 159 -4.04 -17.55 -0.72
N GLY A 160 -4.79 -16.54 -0.24
CA GLY A 160 -6.25 -16.50 -0.37
C GLY A 160 -7.01 -17.53 0.48
N GLN A 161 -6.34 -18.27 1.35
CA GLN A 161 -6.94 -19.26 2.25
C GLN A 161 -6.68 -18.89 3.70
N PRO A 162 -7.61 -19.26 4.63
CA PRO A 162 -7.31 -19.22 6.05
C PRO A 162 -6.06 -20.07 6.35
N LEU A 163 -5.17 -19.60 7.22
CA LEU A 163 -3.94 -20.31 7.56
C LEU A 163 -4.16 -21.76 7.97
N SER A 164 -5.24 -22.04 8.74
CA SER A 164 -5.62 -23.40 9.14
C SER A 164 -5.99 -24.29 7.95
N ALA A 165 -6.67 -23.75 6.94
CA ALA A 165 -7.00 -24.50 5.72
C ALA A 165 -5.75 -24.77 4.86
N ALA A 166 -4.75 -23.92 4.94
CA ALA A 166 -3.46 -24.10 4.28
C ALA A 166 -2.57 -25.14 5.00
N GLY A 167 -2.91 -25.56 6.22
CA GLY A 167 -2.17 -26.50 7.03
C GLY A 167 -1.28 -25.86 8.11
N ALA A 168 -1.30 -24.55 8.27
CA ALA A 168 -0.64 -23.87 9.38
C ALA A 168 -1.50 -23.96 10.66
N ASP A 169 -0.85 -23.96 11.82
CA ASP A 169 -1.49 -23.88 13.12
C ASP A 169 -1.58 -22.44 13.58
N ILE A 170 -2.79 -21.97 13.91
CA ILE A 170 -3.02 -20.56 14.28
C ILE A 170 -2.35 -20.25 15.62
N ALA A 171 -2.49 -21.12 16.62
CA ALA A 171 -1.94 -20.86 17.94
C ALA A 171 -0.42 -20.87 17.91
N ALA A 172 0.17 -21.84 17.20
CA ALA A 172 1.62 -21.90 17.02
C ALA A 172 2.15 -20.68 16.25
N THR A 173 1.44 -20.23 15.22
CA THR A 173 1.80 -19.03 14.44
C THR A 173 1.73 -17.76 15.29
N VAL A 174 0.65 -17.55 16.05
CA VAL A 174 0.52 -16.38 16.94
C VAL A 174 1.66 -16.37 17.97
N LYS A 175 1.95 -17.52 18.57
CA LYS A 175 3.06 -17.65 19.53
C LYS A 175 4.43 -17.41 18.88
N HIS A 176 4.64 -17.94 17.66
CA HIS A 176 5.87 -17.72 16.90
C HIS A 176 6.11 -16.25 16.58
N LEU A 177 5.05 -15.50 16.33
CA LEU A 177 5.07 -14.05 16.09
C LEU A 177 5.14 -13.21 17.38
N GLY A 178 5.26 -13.84 18.56
CA GLY A 178 5.37 -13.14 19.84
C GLY A 178 4.04 -12.71 20.44
N GLY A 179 2.91 -13.16 19.88
CA GLY A 179 1.58 -12.88 20.40
C GLY A 179 1.11 -13.93 21.42
N ASP A 180 -0.06 -13.66 22.01
CA ASP A 180 -0.76 -14.58 22.91
C ASP A 180 -1.92 -15.25 22.14
N PRO A 181 -1.88 -16.59 21.94
CA PRO A 181 -2.96 -17.31 21.25
C PRO A 181 -4.35 -17.20 21.94
N GLU A 182 -4.38 -17.01 23.27
CA GLU A 182 -5.63 -16.81 24.01
C GLU A 182 -6.19 -15.41 23.84
N ASN A 183 -5.33 -14.43 23.46
CA ASN A 183 -5.70 -13.05 23.22
C ASN A 183 -5.08 -12.53 21.91
N PRO A 184 -5.39 -13.12 20.74
CA PRO A 184 -4.70 -12.85 19.47
C PRO A 184 -4.89 -11.43 18.94
N PHE A 185 -5.83 -10.66 19.49
CA PHE A 185 -6.10 -9.27 19.12
C PHE A 185 -5.52 -8.25 20.11
N THR A 186 -4.65 -8.68 21.01
CA THR A 186 -3.96 -7.78 21.93
C THR A 186 -3.07 -6.81 21.14
N VAL A 187 -3.25 -5.52 21.37
CA VAL A 187 -2.40 -4.47 20.79
C VAL A 187 -1.19 -4.28 21.69
N PHE A 188 0.01 -4.40 21.14
CA PHE A 188 1.26 -4.19 21.87
C PHE A 188 1.35 -2.73 22.39
N GLU A 189 1.98 -2.54 23.57
CA GLU A 189 2.08 -1.21 24.20
C GLU A 189 2.83 -0.21 23.31
N GLU A 190 3.91 -0.62 22.66
CA GLU A 190 4.67 0.21 21.71
C GLU A 190 3.78 0.73 20.58
N SER A 191 2.88 -0.10 20.09
CA SER A 191 1.90 0.31 19.06
C SER A 191 0.91 1.33 19.61
N LYS A 192 0.42 1.15 20.84
CA LYS A 192 -0.50 2.10 21.49
C LYS A 192 0.16 3.47 21.65
N GLU A 193 1.42 3.51 22.08
CA GLU A 193 2.19 4.74 22.24
C GLU A 193 2.37 5.49 20.92
N ILE A 194 2.75 4.79 19.84
CA ILE A 194 2.91 5.35 18.49
C ILE A 194 1.59 5.97 18.01
N TYR A 195 0.49 5.23 18.14
CA TYR A 195 -0.82 5.73 17.72
C TYR A 195 -1.34 6.87 18.61
N ALA A 196 -1.03 6.86 19.90
CA ALA A 196 -1.39 7.97 20.81
C ALA A 196 -0.65 9.24 20.42
N ALA A 197 0.66 9.18 20.19
CA ALA A 197 1.46 10.32 19.76
C ALA A 197 0.94 10.89 18.41
N ARG A 198 0.67 10.03 17.45
CA ARG A 198 0.14 10.45 16.15
C ARG A 198 -1.26 11.09 16.27
N ARG A 199 -2.09 10.59 17.14
CA ARG A 199 -3.43 11.16 17.41
C ARG A 199 -3.34 12.59 17.93
N GLU A 200 -2.42 12.87 18.85
CA GLU A 200 -2.23 14.22 19.38
C GLU A 200 -1.69 15.18 18.31
N GLU A 201 -0.76 14.73 17.49
CA GLU A 201 -0.28 15.49 16.33
C GLU A 201 -1.42 15.86 15.38
N LEU A 202 -2.26 14.91 15.00
CA LEU A 202 -3.41 15.15 14.12
C LEU A 202 -4.45 16.06 14.75
N ARG A 203 -4.69 15.95 16.07
CA ARG A 203 -5.58 16.85 16.81
C ARG A 203 -5.06 18.28 16.79
N ALA A 204 -3.75 18.47 16.87
CA ALA A 204 -3.14 19.80 16.79
C ALA A 204 -3.35 20.41 15.41
N TRP A 205 -3.23 19.62 14.33
CA TRP A 205 -3.50 20.10 12.98
C TRP A 205 -4.95 20.51 12.77
N VAL A 206 -5.90 19.69 13.23
CA VAL A 206 -7.35 20.00 13.11
C VAL A 206 -7.73 21.27 13.89
N LYS A 207 -7.03 21.57 15.00
CA LYS A 207 -7.25 22.77 15.80
C LYS A 207 -6.55 24.02 15.25
N ALA A 208 -5.61 23.85 14.31
CA ALA A 208 -4.96 24.99 13.67
C ALA A 208 -6.02 25.85 12.95
N PRO A 209 -6.00 27.18 13.12
CA PRO A 209 -6.98 28.02 12.45
C PRO A 209 -6.84 27.89 10.93
N VAL A 210 -7.85 27.33 10.30
CA VAL A 210 -7.95 27.37 8.84
C VAL A 210 -8.29 28.81 8.46
N SER A 211 -7.38 29.49 7.79
CA SER A 211 -7.66 30.80 7.24
C SER A 211 -8.66 30.66 6.12
N TYR A 212 -9.93 30.91 6.40
CA TYR A 212 -11.02 30.94 5.39
C TYR A 212 -10.90 32.09 4.37
N THR A 213 -9.87 32.90 4.46
CA THR A 213 -9.64 34.00 3.52
C THR A 213 -9.46 33.55 2.07
N HIS A 214 -9.03 32.30 1.85
CA HIS A 214 -8.91 31.75 0.50
C HIS A 214 -10.25 31.30 -0.10
N LEU A 215 -11.27 31.04 0.71
CA LEU A 215 -12.59 30.62 0.20
C LEU A 215 -13.43 31.78 -0.35
N ARG A 216 -13.15 33.02 0.06
CA ARG A 216 -13.86 34.22 -0.41
C ARG A 216 -13.23 34.93 -1.60
N ALA A 217 -12.06 34.49 -2.05
CA ALA A 217 -11.36 35.14 -3.17
C ALA A 217 -11.86 34.69 -4.55
N HIS A 218 -12.88 33.82 -4.60
CA HIS A 218 -13.43 33.26 -5.84
C HIS A 218 -14.97 33.40 -5.95
N GLU A 219 -15.60 34.19 -5.07
CA GLU A 219 -16.94 34.75 -5.30
C GLU A 219 -16.79 36.09 -6.06
#